data_c9398f2b25add9feca214859d98d8317
#
_entry.id   c9398f2b25add9feca214859d98d8317
#
_cell.length_a   1.000
_cell.length_b   1.000
_cell.length_c   1.000
_cell.angle_alpha   90.00
_cell.angle_beta   90.00
_cell.angle_gamma   90.00
#
_symmetry.space_group_name_H-M   'P 1'
#
loop_
_entity.id
_entity.type
_entity.pdbx_description
1 polymer ?
#
loop_
_entity_poly.entity_id
_entity_poly.type
_entity_poly.pdbx_seq_one_letter_code
_entity_poly.pdbx_strand_id
1 'polypeptide(L)'
;LRFHTQTAGHSLTAPQPENNIVRTAYEALAGVLGGTQSLHTNSMDEVLALPTEKSVEIALRTQQVIAYETGVGSTIDPLGGSYYVEAMTDKMEAEAEKYFDTIDELGGVVAAIEVGYFQREIGKAAYDVARKYDEKKRLIVGVNAFIRENETIDIPVLKIDKSVEENQVSKVKSLRSTRTQSSTDKALADLTRACESGTNVMPPLLEAVRQSATLGEMVDAMKVVYGTYTETPVF
;
A
#
# COMPACT_ATOMS: atom_id res chain seq x y z
N LEU A 1 -15.57 1.58 -15.99
CA LEU A 1 -14.66 1.24 -14.90
C LEU A 1 -14.19 2.51 -14.20
N ARG A 2 -14.10 2.47 -12.86
CA ARG A 2 -13.47 3.54 -12.05
C ARG A 2 -12.42 2.91 -11.17
N PHE A 3 -11.18 3.38 -11.26
CA PHE A 3 -10.08 2.82 -10.49
C PHE A 3 -9.08 3.90 -10.06
N HIS A 4 -8.31 3.55 -9.05
CA HIS A 4 -7.22 4.34 -8.51
C HIS A 4 -5.89 3.71 -8.91
N THR A 5 -4.90 4.53 -9.22
CA THR A 5 -3.52 4.10 -9.44
C THR A 5 -2.61 4.74 -8.41
N GLN A 6 -1.72 3.95 -7.86
CA GLN A 6 -0.57 4.43 -7.08
C GLN A 6 0.70 4.08 -7.84
N THR A 7 1.67 5.00 -7.88
CA THR A 7 3.00 4.69 -8.38
C THR A 7 3.67 3.62 -7.50
N ALA A 8 4.56 2.81 -8.07
CA ALA A 8 5.10 1.66 -7.36
C ALA A 8 6.23 2.06 -6.40
N GLY A 9 5.97 2.07 -5.09
CA GLY A 9 7.01 2.29 -4.08
C GLY A 9 8.17 1.30 -4.16
N HIS A 10 7.90 0.07 -4.62
CA HIS A 10 8.92 -0.96 -4.84
C HIS A 10 9.99 -0.58 -5.86
N SER A 11 9.70 0.29 -6.83
CA SER A 11 10.66 0.77 -7.82
C SER A 11 11.64 1.82 -7.29
N LEU A 12 11.33 2.44 -6.14
CA LEU A 12 12.14 3.48 -5.55
C LEU A 12 13.39 2.89 -4.87
N THR A 13 14.49 3.62 -4.94
CA THR A 13 15.78 3.15 -4.42
C THR A 13 16.40 4.14 -3.43
N ALA A 14 17.13 3.62 -2.44
CA ALA A 14 17.87 4.46 -1.50
C ALA A 14 19.08 5.16 -2.16
N PRO A 15 19.90 4.50 -3.01
CA PRO A 15 20.95 5.20 -3.75
C PRO A 15 20.36 6.22 -4.74
N GLN A 16 20.99 7.39 -4.81
CA GLN A 16 20.63 8.49 -5.71
C GLN A 16 19.12 8.82 -5.63
N PRO A 17 18.61 9.21 -4.43
CA PRO A 17 17.18 9.28 -4.16
C PRO A 17 16.44 10.31 -5.02
N GLU A 18 17.10 11.32 -5.57
CA GLU A 18 16.50 12.29 -6.49
C GLU A 18 16.01 11.63 -7.79
N ASN A 19 16.63 10.51 -8.21
CA ASN A 19 16.16 9.74 -9.36
C ASN A 19 14.76 9.15 -9.12
N ASN A 20 14.31 9.03 -7.87
CA ASN A 20 12.97 8.58 -7.54
C ASN A 20 11.89 9.54 -8.03
N ILE A 21 12.19 10.85 -8.12
CA ILE A 21 11.28 11.84 -8.71
C ILE A 21 10.98 11.48 -10.18
N VAL A 22 12.03 11.12 -10.92
CA VAL A 22 11.91 10.73 -12.33
C VAL A 22 11.15 9.40 -12.47
N ARG A 23 11.43 8.41 -11.61
CA ARG A 23 10.72 7.13 -11.60
C ARG A 23 9.23 7.34 -11.37
N THR A 24 8.89 8.08 -10.31
CA THR A 24 7.50 8.42 -9.97
C THR A 24 6.81 9.19 -11.10
N ALA A 25 7.51 10.12 -11.77
CA ALA A 25 6.93 10.88 -12.88
C ALA A 25 6.56 9.98 -14.08
N TYR A 26 7.43 9.03 -14.45
CA TYR A 26 7.13 8.09 -15.54
C TYR A 26 6.01 7.10 -15.16
N GLU A 27 5.99 6.61 -13.95
CA GLU A 27 4.93 5.72 -13.47
C GLU A 27 3.57 6.45 -13.40
N ALA A 28 3.58 7.70 -12.93
CA ALA A 28 2.40 8.54 -12.91
C ALA A 28 1.86 8.82 -14.33
N LEU A 29 2.76 9.14 -15.27
CA LEU A 29 2.39 9.34 -16.66
C LEU A 29 1.80 8.05 -17.28
N ALA A 30 2.38 6.89 -16.99
CA ALA A 30 1.84 5.61 -17.44
C ALA A 30 0.42 5.36 -16.88
N GLY A 31 0.18 5.67 -15.60
CA GLY A 31 -1.15 5.58 -14.99
C GLY A 31 -2.17 6.51 -15.66
N VAL A 32 -1.78 7.74 -16.01
CA VAL A 32 -2.63 8.72 -16.70
C VAL A 32 -2.94 8.25 -18.12
N LEU A 33 -1.95 7.78 -18.87
CA LEU A 33 -2.13 7.20 -20.21
C LEU A 33 -3.04 5.97 -20.20
N GLY A 34 -3.02 5.18 -19.11
CA GLY A 34 -3.91 4.05 -18.88
C GLY A 34 -5.32 4.41 -18.40
N GLY A 35 -5.66 5.71 -18.27
CA GLY A 35 -7.02 6.18 -17.99
C GLY A 35 -7.44 6.12 -16.52
N THR A 36 -6.51 6.20 -15.56
CA THR A 36 -6.83 6.24 -14.12
C THR A 36 -7.71 7.44 -13.75
N GLN A 37 -8.67 7.26 -12.83
CA GLN A 37 -9.55 8.33 -12.35
C GLN A 37 -9.01 9.07 -11.15
N SER A 38 -8.15 8.43 -10.37
CA SER A 38 -7.43 9.09 -9.28
C SER A 38 -6.01 8.53 -9.20
N LEU A 39 -5.07 9.34 -8.75
CA LEU A 39 -3.65 9.02 -8.77
C LEU A 39 -3.00 9.41 -7.46
N HIS A 40 -2.18 8.50 -6.93
CA HIS A 40 -1.22 8.79 -5.87
C HIS A 40 0.20 8.70 -6.45
N THR A 41 1.02 9.69 -6.13
CA THR A 41 2.46 9.71 -6.45
C THR A 41 3.29 9.58 -5.18
N ASN A 42 4.17 8.58 -5.15
CA ASN A 42 5.08 8.37 -4.04
C ASN A 42 6.12 9.50 -3.97
N SER A 43 6.53 9.87 -2.77
CA SER A 43 7.61 10.84 -2.58
C SER A 43 8.99 10.20 -2.75
N MET A 44 9.99 11.00 -3.09
CA MET A 44 11.33 10.51 -3.41
C MET A 44 12.05 9.83 -2.23
N ASP A 45 11.65 10.17 -1.01
CA ASP A 45 12.23 9.71 0.26
C ASP A 45 11.48 8.53 0.89
N GLU A 46 10.45 7.99 0.22
CA GLU A 46 9.60 6.91 0.75
C GLU A 46 10.41 5.66 1.14
N VAL A 47 11.46 5.34 0.40
CA VAL A 47 12.34 4.20 0.70
C VAL A 47 13.18 4.40 1.96
N LEU A 48 13.32 5.63 2.44
CA LEU A 48 14.16 6.00 3.60
C LEU A 48 13.35 6.26 4.86
N ALA A 49 12.19 6.94 4.73
CA ALA A 49 11.36 7.34 5.87
C ALA A 49 9.97 7.79 5.40
N LEU A 50 9.14 8.26 6.34
CA LEU A 50 7.94 9.03 6.01
C LEU A 50 8.33 10.31 5.26
N PRO A 51 7.49 10.78 4.32
CA PRO A 51 7.86 11.90 3.46
C PRO A 51 8.03 13.21 4.24
N THR A 52 9.05 13.98 3.85
CA THR A 52 9.20 15.36 4.28
C THR A 52 8.19 16.24 3.55
N GLU A 53 7.92 17.43 4.09
CA GLU A 53 7.03 18.44 3.46
C GLU A 53 7.48 18.75 2.02
N LYS A 54 8.78 18.97 1.81
CA LYS A 54 9.35 19.19 0.48
C LYS A 54 9.10 18.02 -0.48
N SER A 55 9.31 16.80 -0.01
CA SER A 55 9.15 15.60 -0.85
C SER A 55 7.69 15.37 -1.23
N VAL A 56 6.76 15.60 -0.30
CA VAL A 56 5.30 15.56 -0.56
C VAL A 56 4.91 16.63 -1.57
N GLU A 57 5.43 17.84 -1.45
CA GLU A 57 5.15 18.91 -2.40
C GLU A 57 5.61 18.52 -3.81
N ILE A 58 6.82 17.99 -3.97
CA ILE A 58 7.33 17.52 -5.28
C ILE A 58 6.44 16.43 -5.85
N ALA A 59 6.03 15.46 -5.03
CA ALA A 59 5.13 14.39 -5.45
C ALA A 59 3.79 14.94 -5.97
N LEU A 60 3.20 15.90 -5.28
CA LEU A 60 1.99 16.59 -5.72
C LEU A 60 2.22 17.42 -7.00
N ARG A 61 3.34 18.16 -7.07
CA ARG A 61 3.69 18.94 -8.27
C ARG A 61 3.88 18.06 -9.50
N THR A 62 4.40 16.84 -9.33
CA THR A 62 4.51 15.86 -10.42
C THR A 62 3.14 15.60 -11.08
N GLN A 63 2.09 15.40 -10.30
CA GLN A 63 0.73 15.26 -10.85
C GLN A 63 0.26 16.53 -11.55
N GLN A 64 0.54 17.71 -10.98
CA GLN A 64 0.13 18.99 -11.54
C GLN A 64 0.86 19.29 -12.86
N VAL A 65 2.15 18.98 -12.96
CA VAL A 65 2.92 19.09 -14.23
C VAL A 65 2.29 18.20 -15.29
N ILE A 66 1.95 16.96 -14.98
CA ILE A 66 1.27 16.05 -15.92
C ILE A 66 -0.07 16.65 -16.36
N ALA A 67 -0.87 17.16 -15.42
CA ALA A 67 -2.20 17.66 -15.70
C ALA A 67 -2.21 18.97 -16.53
N TYR A 68 -1.27 19.86 -16.29
CA TYR A 68 -1.33 21.22 -16.85
C TYR A 68 -0.29 21.52 -17.94
N GLU A 69 0.81 20.76 -18.01
CA GLU A 69 1.92 21.12 -18.89
C GLU A 69 2.12 20.10 -20.01
N THR A 70 1.66 18.83 -19.87
CA THR A 70 1.93 17.79 -20.88
C THR A 70 0.87 17.70 -21.98
N GLY A 71 -0.34 18.21 -21.74
CA GLY A 71 -1.48 18.06 -22.65
C GLY A 71 -2.08 16.64 -22.72
N VAL A 72 -1.53 15.66 -21.98
CA VAL A 72 -1.98 14.26 -22.01
C VAL A 72 -3.44 14.10 -21.56
N GLY A 73 -3.93 15.00 -20.70
CA GLY A 73 -5.32 15.03 -20.26
C GLY A 73 -6.33 15.60 -21.27
N SER A 74 -5.88 16.09 -22.42
CA SER A 74 -6.73 16.74 -23.42
C SER A 74 -7.41 15.74 -24.37
N THR A 75 -7.09 14.47 -24.28
CA THR A 75 -7.67 13.39 -25.08
C THR A 75 -8.02 12.19 -24.22
N ILE A 76 -8.94 11.36 -24.72
CA ILE A 76 -9.33 10.09 -24.09
C ILE A 76 -8.56 8.97 -24.81
N ASP A 77 -8.02 8.04 -24.04
CA ASP A 77 -7.32 6.86 -24.53
C ASP A 77 -6.25 7.19 -25.62
N PRO A 78 -5.22 7.98 -25.29
CA PRO A 78 -4.24 8.45 -26.27
C PRO A 78 -3.42 7.31 -26.90
N LEU A 79 -3.43 6.11 -26.32
CA LEU A 79 -2.73 4.91 -26.80
C LEU A 79 -3.66 3.95 -27.56
N GLY A 80 -4.98 4.23 -27.63
CA GLY A 80 -5.96 3.42 -28.31
C GLY A 80 -5.62 3.19 -29.78
N GLY A 81 -5.74 1.94 -30.25
CA GLY A 81 -5.38 1.53 -31.61
C GLY A 81 -3.89 1.32 -31.87
N SER A 82 -3.02 1.45 -30.87
CA SER A 82 -1.63 1.02 -30.96
C SER A 82 -1.54 -0.50 -31.00
N TYR A 83 -1.13 -1.10 -32.10
CA TYR A 83 -1.03 -2.55 -32.26
C TYR A 83 -0.23 -3.22 -31.14
N TYR A 84 0.85 -2.58 -30.68
CA TYR A 84 1.67 -3.13 -29.60
C TYR A 84 0.97 -3.07 -28.25
N VAL A 85 0.34 -1.94 -27.92
CA VAL A 85 -0.34 -1.76 -26.63
C VAL A 85 -1.55 -2.68 -26.54
N GLU A 86 -2.36 -2.77 -27.61
CA GLU A 86 -3.52 -3.68 -27.67
C GLU A 86 -3.07 -5.15 -27.49
N ALA A 87 -2.09 -5.59 -28.25
CA ALA A 87 -1.57 -6.96 -28.15
C ALA A 87 -0.99 -7.28 -26.76
N MET A 88 -0.34 -6.30 -26.10
CA MET A 88 0.18 -6.49 -24.75
C MET A 88 -0.93 -6.49 -23.70
N THR A 89 -1.99 -5.70 -23.89
CA THR A 89 -3.17 -5.70 -23.02
C THR A 89 -3.88 -7.05 -23.08
N ASP A 90 -4.17 -7.55 -24.28
CA ASP A 90 -4.80 -8.87 -24.49
C ASP A 90 -3.96 -9.99 -23.86
N LYS A 91 -2.64 -9.93 -24.01
CA LYS A 91 -1.74 -10.90 -23.41
C LYS A 91 -1.76 -10.85 -21.88
N MET A 92 -1.76 -9.66 -21.27
CA MET A 92 -1.82 -9.53 -19.82
C MET A 92 -3.16 -10.01 -19.26
N GLU A 93 -4.27 -9.73 -19.96
CA GLU A 93 -5.59 -10.28 -19.63
C GLU A 93 -5.58 -11.81 -19.63
N ALA A 94 -5.12 -12.41 -20.74
CA ALA A 94 -5.03 -13.86 -20.86
C ALA A 94 -4.13 -14.53 -19.80
N GLU A 95 -3.05 -13.87 -19.36
CA GLU A 95 -2.21 -14.37 -18.26
C GLU A 95 -2.88 -14.21 -16.90
N ALA A 96 -3.65 -13.13 -16.67
CA ALA A 96 -4.42 -12.95 -15.45
C ALA A 96 -5.52 -13.99 -15.29
N GLU A 97 -6.25 -14.30 -16.37
CA GLU A 97 -7.31 -15.32 -16.36
C GLU A 97 -6.77 -16.70 -15.93
N LYS A 98 -5.56 -17.06 -16.32
CA LYS A 98 -4.94 -18.33 -15.85
C LYS A 98 -4.75 -18.38 -14.33
N TYR A 99 -4.45 -17.22 -13.70
CA TYR A 99 -4.39 -17.15 -12.24
C TYR A 99 -5.78 -17.27 -11.62
N PHE A 100 -6.81 -16.69 -12.22
CA PHE A 100 -8.18 -16.80 -11.74
C PHE A 100 -8.66 -18.26 -11.83
N ASP A 101 -8.46 -18.93 -12.96
CA ASP A 101 -8.79 -20.35 -13.13
C ASP A 101 -8.10 -21.21 -12.05
N THR A 102 -6.80 -20.99 -11.81
CA THR A 102 -6.05 -21.72 -10.78
C THR A 102 -6.59 -21.47 -9.37
N ILE A 103 -6.95 -20.22 -9.04
CA ILE A 103 -7.53 -19.88 -7.75
C ILE A 103 -8.89 -20.55 -7.56
N ASP A 104 -9.72 -20.58 -8.60
CA ASP A 104 -11.03 -21.23 -8.57
C ASP A 104 -10.90 -22.74 -8.41
N GLU A 105 -9.95 -23.39 -9.12
CA GLU A 105 -9.64 -24.82 -8.96
C GLU A 105 -9.17 -25.16 -7.53
N LEU A 106 -8.48 -24.25 -6.85
CA LEU A 106 -8.06 -24.41 -5.46
C LEU A 106 -9.20 -24.23 -4.44
N GLY A 107 -10.39 -23.83 -4.89
CA GLY A 107 -11.55 -23.60 -4.04
C GLY A 107 -11.74 -22.13 -3.62
N GLY A 108 -11.14 -21.19 -4.36
CA GLY A 108 -11.23 -19.76 -4.16
C GLY A 108 -10.07 -19.16 -3.38
N VAL A 109 -10.12 -17.83 -3.19
CA VAL A 109 -9.01 -17.05 -2.62
C VAL A 109 -8.62 -17.50 -1.22
N VAL A 110 -9.59 -17.78 -0.33
CA VAL A 110 -9.28 -18.21 1.05
C VAL A 110 -8.56 -19.53 1.08
N ALA A 111 -9.05 -20.54 0.35
CA ALA A 111 -8.38 -21.84 0.23
C ALA A 111 -6.98 -21.71 -0.37
N ALA A 112 -6.80 -20.86 -1.39
CA ALA A 112 -5.50 -20.57 -1.98
C ALA A 112 -4.51 -19.93 -0.98
N ILE A 113 -4.98 -19.05 -0.07
CA ILE A 113 -4.18 -18.48 1.02
C ILE A 113 -3.77 -19.59 2.01
N GLU A 114 -4.71 -20.43 2.42
CA GLU A 114 -4.47 -21.51 3.39
C GLU A 114 -3.41 -22.52 2.91
N VAL A 115 -3.38 -22.81 1.62
CA VAL A 115 -2.36 -23.68 1.02
C VAL A 115 -1.08 -22.94 0.61
N GLY A 116 -0.99 -21.64 0.84
CA GLY A 116 0.20 -20.80 0.56
C GLY A 116 0.48 -20.60 -0.94
N TYR A 117 -0.54 -20.64 -1.78
CA TYR A 117 -0.39 -20.48 -3.23
C TYR A 117 0.23 -19.14 -3.61
N PHE A 118 -0.33 -18.04 -3.09
CA PHE A 118 0.14 -16.69 -3.41
C PHE A 118 1.58 -16.45 -2.94
N GLN A 119 1.93 -16.92 -1.75
CA GLN A 119 3.27 -16.81 -1.20
C GLN A 119 4.31 -17.50 -2.08
N ARG A 120 4.00 -18.71 -2.59
CA ARG A 120 4.89 -19.44 -3.50
C ARG A 120 5.06 -18.72 -4.83
N GLU A 121 3.97 -18.23 -5.44
CA GLU A 121 4.04 -17.51 -6.72
C GLU A 121 4.83 -16.19 -6.58
N ILE A 122 4.60 -15.45 -5.51
CA ILE A 122 5.36 -14.22 -5.21
C ILE A 122 6.84 -14.54 -4.97
N GLY A 123 7.13 -15.57 -4.17
CA GLY A 123 8.51 -15.98 -3.87
C GLY A 123 9.26 -16.42 -5.14
N LYS A 124 8.63 -17.19 -6.01
CA LYS A 124 9.18 -17.59 -7.29
C LYS A 124 9.46 -16.40 -8.22
N ALA A 125 8.50 -15.50 -8.34
CA ALA A 125 8.68 -14.27 -9.14
C ALA A 125 9.80 -13.38 -8.58
N ALA A 126 9.88 -13.22 -7.25
CA ALA A 126 10.93 -12.46 -6.58
C ALA A 126 12.32 -13.05 -6.83
N TYR A 127 12.45 -14.40 -6.74
CA TYR A 127 13.70 -15.09 -7.04
C TYR A 127 14.15 -14.88 -8.49
N ASP A 128 13.23 -15.02 -9.45
CA ASP A 128 13.54 -14.81 -10.87
C ASP A 128 13.95 -13.37 -11.18
N VAL A 129 13.34 -12.40 -10.51
CA VAL A 129 13.71 -10.99 -10.64
C VAL A 129 15.08 -10.73 -10.02
N ALA A 130 15.35 -11.21 -8.80
CA ALA A 130 16.63 -11.07 -8.13
C ALA A 130 17.77 -11.63 -8.98
N ARG A 131 17.60 -12.84 -9.54
CA ARG A 131 18.58 -13.44 -10.45
C ARG A 131 18.87 -12.60 -11.68
N LYS A 132 17.85 -11.97 -12.29
CA LYS A 132 18.03 -11.06 -13.43
C LYS A 132 18.84 -9.81 -13.06
N TYR A 133 18.69 -9.31 -11.82
CA TYR A 133 19.51 -8.20 -11.32
C TYR A 133 20.96 -8.62 -11.10
N ASP A 134 21.20 -9.77 -10.49
CA ASP A 134 22.55 -10.32 -10.24
C ASP A 134 23.28 -10.60 -11.55
N GLU A 135 22.61 -11.17 -12.53
CA GLU A 135 23.13 -11.43 -13.87
C GLU A 135 23.21 -10.17 -14.76
N LYS A 136 22.84 -9.00 -14.24
CA LYS A 136 22.76 -7.72 -14.98
C LYS A 136 21.90 -7.78 -16.26
N LYS A 137 20.98 -8.73 -16.34
CA LYS A 137 19.95 -8.80 -17.39
C LYS A 137 18.87 -7.74 -17.18
N ARG A 138 18.71 -7.25 -15.97
CA ARG A 138 17.87 -6.12 -15.62
C ARG A 138 18.70 -5.12 -14.83
N LEU A 139 18.63 -3.84 -15.25
CA LEU A 139 19.42 -2.77 -14.65
C LEU A 139 18.54 -1.85 -13.83
N ILE A 140 19.08 -1.42 -12.67
CA ILE A 140 18.52 -0.36 -11.85
C ILE A 140 19.58 0.71 -11.70
N VAL A 141 19.28 1.92 -12.18
CA VAL A 141 20.19 3.08 -12.11
C VAL A 141 20.50 3.40 -10.64
N GLY A 142 21.78 3.53 -10.34
CA GLY A 142 22.27 3.79 -8.99
C GLY A 142 22.42 2.53 -8.10
N VAL A 143 21.87 1.37 -8.49
CA VAL A 143 21.90 0.15 -7.68
C VAL A 143 22.86 -0.90 -8.27
N ASN A 144 22.64 -1.36 -9.50
CA ASN A 144 23.52 -2.33 -10.17
C ASN A 144 24.13 -1.81 -11.48
N ALA A 145 23.78 -0.56 -11.86
CA ALA A 145 24.38 0.19 -12.97
C ALA A 145 24.49 1.68 -12.58
N PHE A 146 25.47 2.39 -13.13
CA PHE A 146 25.75 3.81 -12.86
C PHE A 146 25.88 4.14 -11.37
N ILE A 147 26.54 3.25 -10.64
CA ILE A 147 26.79 3.36 -9.20
C ILE A 147 27.77 4.51 -8.94
N ARG A 148 27.52 5.27 -7.86
CA ARG A 148 28.47 6.22 -7.31
C ARG A 148 29.21 5.56 -6.16
N GLU A 149 30.53 5.41 -6.30
CA GLU A 149 31.37 4.91 -5.20
C GLU A 149 31.37 5.92 -4.03
N ASN A 150 31.22 5.45 -2.81
CA ASN A 150 31.21 6.26 -1.59
C ASN A 150 30.10 7.34 -1.53
N GLU A 151 28.96 7.05 -2.12
CA GLU A 151 27.79 7.94 -2.04
C GLU A 151 27.35 8.12 -0.59
N THR A 152 27.24 9.37 -0.15
CA THR A 152 26.53 9.74 1.08
C THR A 152 25.12 10.22 0.73
N ILE A 153 24.11 9.62 1.34
CA ILE A 153 22.73 10.06 1.18
C ILE A 153 22.54 11.27 2.09
N ASP A 154 22.56 12.46 1.51
CA ASP A 154 22.44 13.73 2.22
C ASP A 154 21.11 14.43 1.86
N ILE A 155 20.01 13.75 2.14
CA ILE A 155 18.67 14.34 2.07
C ILE A 155 18.03 14.37 3.46
N PRO A 156 17.29 15.44 3.80
CA PRO A 156 16.53 15.48 5.03
C PRO A 156 15.53 14.33 5.08
N VAL A 157 15.52 13.58 6.18
CA VAL A 157 14.50 12.57 6.46
C VAL A 157 13.63 13.01 7.63
N LEU A 158 12.33 12.73 7.55
CA LEU A 158 11.41 13.03 8.63
C LEU A 158 11.74 12.16 9.85
N LYS A 159 12.01 12.83 10.97
CA LYS A 159 12.14 12.18 12.28
C LYS A 159 10.93 12.54 13.12
N ILE A 160 10.20 11.53 13.58
CA ILE A 160 9.07 11.74 14.49
C ILE A 160 9.64 12.05 15.88
N ASP A 161 9.32 13.23 16.40
CA ASP A 161 9.74 13.63 17.73
C ASP A 161 9.06 12.77 18.79
N LYS A 162 9.82 12.39 19.83
CA LYS A 162 9.32 11.54 20.92
C LYS A 162 8.13 12.17 21.66
N SER A 163 8.04 13.49 21.67
CA SER A 163 6.90 14.21 22.24
C SER A 163 5.56 13.85 21.61
N VAL A 164 5.54 13.43 20.34
CA VAL A 164 4.31 12.98 19.65
C VAL A 164 3.75 11.73 20.34
N GLU A 165 4.62 10.75 20.61
CA GLU A 165 4.26 9.53 21.34
C GLU A 165 3.81 9.85 22.78
N GLU A 166 4.60 10.64 23.50
CA GLU A 166 4.32 11.03 24.88
C GLU A 166 2.98 11.78 24.99
N ASN A 167 2.69 12.68 24.07
CA ASN A 167 1.42 13.39 23.99
C ASN A 167 0.25 12.43 23.73
N GLN A 168 0.40 11.47 22.79
CA GLN A 168 -0.65 10.51 22.50
C GLN A 168 -0.91 9.56 23.68
N VAL A 169 0.14 9.07 24.34
CA VAL A 169 0.02 8.26 25.55
C VAL A 169 -0.71 9.04 26.66
N SER A 170 -0.35 10.31 26.86
CA SER A 170 -1.01 11.18 27.84
C SER A 170 -2.51 11.37 27.54
N LYS A 171 -2.87 11.63 26.27
CA LYS A 171 -4.27 11.76 25.82
C LYS A 171 -5.07 10.48 26.09
N VAL A 172 -4.51 9.29 25.77
CA VAL A 172 -5.19 8.02 26.00
C VAL A 172 -5.36 7.75 27.49
N LYS A 173 -4.35 8.04 28.33
CA LYS A 173 -4.45 7.94 29.80
C LYS A 173 -5.55 8.85 30.36
N SER A 174 -5.58 10.10 29.90
CA SER A 174 -6.61 11.07 30.31
C SER A 174 -8.00 10.62 29.90
N LEU A 175 -8.18 10.14 28.64
CA LEU A 175 -9.45 9.58 28.18
C LEU A 175 -9.94 8.47 29.09
N ARG A 176 -9.08 7.50 29.41
CA ARG A 176 -9.43 6.37 30.27
C ARG A 176 -9.78 6.78 31.71
N SER A 177 -9.15 7.82 32.23
CA SER A 177 -9.41 8.29 33.59
C SER A 177 -10.69 9.13 33.72
N THR A 178 -11.17 9.73 32.63
CA THR A 178 -12.33 10.64 32.64
C THR A 178 -13.62 10.00 32.10
N ARG A 179 -13.52 8.91 31.36
CA ARG A 179 -14.69 8.24 30.77
C ARG A 179 -15.51 7.51 31.83
N THR A 180 -16.77 7.22 31.54
CA THR A 180 -17.62 6.36 32.35
C THR A 180 -17.32 4.90 32.04
N GLN A 181 -16.49 4.25 32.89
CA GLN A 181 -15.98 2.91 32.62
C GLN A 181 -17.10 1.88 32.40
N SER A 182 -18.17 1.89 33.20
CA SER A 182 -19.30 0.97 33.06
C SER A 182 -20.02 1.07 31.70
N SER A 183 -20.10 2.27 31.12
CA SER A 183 -20.67 2.49 29.79
C SER A 183 -19.78 1.92 28.70
N THR A 184 -18.45 2.14 28.83
CA THR A 184 -17.47 1.58 27.91
C THR A 184 -17.47 0.05 27.97
N ASP A 185 -17.46 -0.55 29.18
CA ASP A 185 -17.47 -2.01 29.33
C ASP A 185 -18.73 -2.64 28.76
N LYS A 186 -19.89 -2.00 28.95
CA LYS A 186 -21.12 -2.44 28.31
C LYS A 186 -21.05 -2.41 26.80
N ALA A 187 -20.55 -1.32 26.22
CA ALA A 187 -20.42 -1.17 24.76
C ALA A 187 -19.45 -2.20 24.16
N LEU A 188 -18.33 -2.50 24.85
CA LEU A 188 -17.41 -3.56 24.44
C LEU A 188 -18.05 -4.96 24.55
N ALA A 189 -18.82 -5.24 25.59
CA ALA A 189 -19.57 -6.49 25.71
C ALA A 189 -20.64 -6.65 24.61
N ASP A 190 -21.31 -5.54 24.23
CA ASP A 190 -22.27 -5.53 23.11
C ASP A 190 -21.56 -5.81 21.77
N LEU A 191 -20.36 -5.30 21.58
CA LEU A 191 -19.51 -5.60 20.41
C LEU A 191 -19.13 -7.09 20.36
N THR A 192 -18.68 -7.67 21.49
CA THR A 192 -18.36 -9.09 21.57
C THR A 192 -19.57 -9.95 21.21
N ARG A 193 -20.75 -9.64 21.75
CA ARG A 193 -21.99 -10.36 21.41
C ARG A 193 -22.37 -10.28 19.94
N ALA A 194 -22.15 -9.12 19.31
CA ALA A 194 -22.38 -8.97 17.88
C ALA A 194 -21.45 -9.86 17.06
N CYS A 195 -20.18 -9.98 17.47
CA CYS A 195 -19.24 -10.92 16.84
C CYS A 195 -19.69 -12.37 17.00
N GLU A 196 -20.10 -12.78 18.21
CA GLU A 196 -20.57 -14.15 18.51
C GLU A 196 -21.82 -14.53 17.70
N SER A 197 -22.74 -13.58 17.53
CA SER A 197 -23.99 -13.81 16.79
C SER A 197 -23.89 -13.65 15.29
N GLY A 198 -22.72 -13.22 14.76
CA GLY A 198 -22.53 -12.96 13.33
C GLY A 198 -23.35 -11.78 12.80
N THR A 199 -23.82 -10.88 13.67
CA THR A 199 -24.56 -9.68 13.26
C THR A 199 -23.58 -8.58 12.83
N ASN A 200 -24.12 -7.53 12.15
CA ASN A 200 -23.28 -6.42 11.71
C ASN A 200 -22.62 -5.71 12.92
N VAL A 201 -21.29 -5.75 12.95
CA VAL A 201 -20.47 -5.18 14.03
C VAL A 201 -20.33 -3.66 13.97
N MET A 202 -20.70 -3.01 12.87
CA MET A 202 -20.53 -1.55 12.73
C MET A 202 -21.34 -0.72 13.73
N PRO A 203 -22.62 -1.01 13.99
CA PRO A 203 -23.37 -0.27 15.00
C PRO A 203 -22.77 -0.34 16.41
N PRO A 204 -22.44 -1.53 16.97
CA PRO A 204 -21.77 -1.61 18.27
C PRO A 204 -20.36 -1.04 18.29
N LEU A 205 -19.58 -1.09 17.19
CA LEU A 205 -18.29 -0.38 17.07
C LEU A 205 -18.47 1.13 17.22
N LEU A 206 -19.44 1.71 16.52
CA LEU A 206 -19.72 3.15 16.63
C LEU A 206 -20.16 3.53 18.05
N GLU A 207 -20.95 2.68 18.70
CA GLU A 207 -21.34 2.93 20.09
C GLU A 207 -20.14 2.82 21.04
N ALA A 208 -19.24 1.84 20.86
CA ALA A 208 -18.02 1.73 21.65
C ALA A 208 -17.14 2.98 21.51
N VAL A 209 -17.01 3.54 20.30
CA VAL A 209 -16.31 4.81 20.08
C VAL A 209 -16.98 5.96 20.83
N ARG A 210 -18.32 6.09 20.77
CA ARG A 210 -19.08 7.11 21.50
C ARG A 210 -18.91 7.00 23.02
N GLN A 211 -18.75 5.78 23.52
CA GLN A 211 -18.48 5.51 24.93
C GLN A 211 -16.98 5.56 25.27
N SER A 212 -16.16 6.15 24.38
CA SER A 212 -14.74 6.37 24.61
C SER A 212 -13.89 5.09 24.77
N ALA A 213 -14.31 4.00 24.14
CA ALA A 213 -13.44 2.83 23.98
C ALA A 213 -12.26 3.18 23.06
N THR A 214 -11.08 2.71 23.41
CA THR A 214 -9.90 2.85 22.55
C THR A 214 -9.90 1.81 21.44
N LEU A 215 -9.16 2.06 20.35
CA LEU A 215 -9.00 1.10 19.26
C LEU A 215 -8.54 -0.28 19.78
N GLY A 216 -7.54 -0.31 20.66
CA GLY A 216 -7.04 -1.55 21.25
C GLY A 216 -8.12 -2.33 22.00
N GLU A 217 -8.92 -1.67 22.82
CA GLU A 217 -10.00 -2.31 23.57
C GLU A 217 -11.08 -2.90 22.66
N MET A 218 -11.44 -2.21 21.58
CA MET A 218 -12.39 -2.73 20.59
C MET A 218 -11.81 -3.94 19.84
N VAL A 219 -10.55 -3.87 19.41
CA VAL A 219 -9.86 -4.99 18.74
C VAL A 219 -9.73 -6.19 19.70
N ASP A 220 -9.38 -5.96 20.97
CA ASP A 220 -9.28 -7.04 21.96
C ASP A 220 -10.63 -7.70 22.22
N ALA A 221 -11.73 -6.94 22.28
CA ALA A 221 -13.08 -7.48 22.37
C ALA A 221 -13.45 -8.38 21.17
N MET A 222 -13.04 -8.00 19.96
CA MET A 222 -13.25 -8.79 18.74
C MET A 222 -12.36 -10.04 18.71
N LYS A 223 -11.12 -9.95 19.18
CA LYS A 223 -10.18 -11.09 19.26
C LYS A 223 -10.66 -12.22 20.14
N VAL A 224 -11.47 -11.93 21.16
CA VAL A 224 -12.08 -12.98 22.01
C VAL A 224 -12.87 -13.99 21.18
N VAL A 225 -13.53 -13.51 20.11
CA VAL A 225 -14.38 -14.34 19.24
C VAL A 225 -13.61 -14.85 18.01
N TYR A 226 -12.89 -13.96 17.34
CA TYR A 226 -12.24 -14.28 16.05
C TYR A 226 -10.82 -14.84 16.19
N GLY A 227 -10.21 -14.70 17.37
CA GLY A 227 -8.81 -15.07 17.56
C GLY A 227 -7.85 -14.15 16.80
N THR A 228 -6.65 -14.67 16.52
CA THR A 228 -5.62 -14.00 15.73
C THR A 228 -5.15 -14.93 14.62
N TYR A 229 -4.91 -14.36 13.45
CA TYR A 229 -4.30 -15.08 12.34
C TYR A 229 -2.76 -15.05 12.46
N THR A 230 -2.15 -16.19 12.26
CA THR A 230 -0.69 -16.31 12.11
C THR A 230 -0.43 -17.02 10.80
N GLU A 231 0.32 -16.37 9.91
CA GLU A 231 0.67 -16.96 8.64
C GLU A 231 1.58 -18.19 8.83
N THR A 232 1.24 -19.27 8.12
CA THR A 232 2.11 -20.44 8.08
C THR A 232 3.23 -20.21 7.08
N PRO A 233 4.53 -20.28 7.48
CA PRO A 233 5.63 -20.12 6.55
C PRO A 233 5.55 -21.15 5.43
N VAL A 234 5.65 -20.70 4.20
CA VAL A 234 5.68 -21.54 3.00
C VAL A 234 7.07 -21.43 2.39
N PHE A 235 7.80 -22.54 2.38
CA PHE A 235 9.17 -22.65 1.84
C PHE A 235 9.15 -23.40 0.50
#